data_12eec828dbca0b69388f11d454376661
#
_entry.id   12eec828dbca0b69388f11d454376661
#
_cell.length_a   1.000
_cell.length_b   1.000
_cell.length_c   1.000
_cell.angle_alpha   90.00
_cell.angle_beta   90.00
_cell.angle_gamma   90.00
#
_symmetry.space_group_name_H-M   'P 1'
#
loop_
_entity.id
_entity.type
_entity.pdbx_description
1 polymer ?
#
loop_
_entity_poly.entity_id
_entity_poly.type
_entity_poly.pdbx_seq_one_letter_code
_entity_poly.pdbx_strand_id
1 'polypeptide(L)'
;FAQHWSIKFRAFVNYKRCETVDAKKFLMFVPQAHQGKAEIVSMRTLEIADATVPSGVRTMLWTVFQRQRFEFVVTETDANGIAIKAEVREVATPVSMPLREYAKPSRGLSPSQVESSTSRYGDNSLKVPLPTFWTAYKEQLMGPVTVFQIFTTLLWLLDEYWKYALF
;
A
#
# COMPACT_ATOMS: atom_id res chain seq x y z
N PHE A 1 -22.45 -0.25 -1.44
CA PHE A 1 -22.19 0.20 -2.82
C PHE A 1 -21.18 1.35 -2.89
N ALA A 2 -21.45 2.52 -2.26
CA ALA A 2 -20.55 3.68 -2.33
C ALA A 2 -19.13 3.44 -1.81
N GLN A 3 -18.91 2.50 -0.90
CA GLN A 3 -17.59 2.12 -0.39
C GLN A 3 -16.66 1.51 -1.47
N HIS A 4 -17.23 0.91 -2.53
CA HIS A 4 -16.45 0.37 -3.65
C HIS A 4 -16.08 1.45 -4.67
N TRP A 5 -16.86 2.50 -4.78
CA TRP A 5 -16.64 3.56 -5.77
C TRP A 5 -15.72 4.67 -5.27
N SER A 6 -15.72 4.94 -3.97
CA SER A 6 -14.91 6.00 -3.39
C SER A 6 -14.10 5.52 -2.20
N ILE A 7 -12.76 5.55 -2.33
CA ILE A 7 -11.86 5.22 -1.23
C ILE A 7 -11.97 6.22 -0.08
N LYS A 8 -12.27 7.49 -0.39
CA LYS A 8 -12.49 8.54 0.62
C LYS A 8 -13.73 8.23 1.45
N PHE A 9 -14.82 7.77 0.81
CA PHE A 9 -16.03 7.36 1.51
C PHE A 9 -15.77 6.09 2.35
N ARG A 10 -15.04 5.11 1.83
CA ARG A 10 -14.63 3.92 2.60
C ARG A 10 -13.76 4.29 3.80
N ALA A 11 -12.85 5.23 3.63
CA ALA A 11 -12.03 5.72 4.72
C ALA A 11 -12.86 6.43 5.79
N PHE A 12 -13.79 7.28 5.40
CA PHE A 12 -14.70 8.00 6.31
C PHE A 12 -15.59 7.06 7.13
N VAL A 13 -16.13 6.01 6.51
CA VAL A 13 -17.06 5.07 7.19
C VAL A 13 -16.32 4.09 8.11
N ASN A 14 -15.17 3.56 7.68
CA ASN A 14 -14.50 2.44 8.37
C ASN A 14 -13.34 2.85 9.27
N TYR A 15 -12.84 4.08 9.15
CA TYR A 15 -11.66 4.53 9.87
C TYR A 15 -11.88 5.88 10.54
N LYS A 16 -11.33 6.03 11.72
CA LYS A 16 -11.29 7.31 12.43
C LYS A 16 -9.95 7.99 12.17
N ARG A 17 -9.96 9.28 11.83
CA ARG A 17 -8.74 10.07 11.70
C ARG A 17 -8.01 10.09 13.04
N CYS A 18 -6.70 9.88 13.00
CA CYS A 18 -5.85 9.92 14.17
C CYS A 18 -4.69 10.89 13.94
N GLU A 19 -4.19 11.47 15.04
CA GLU A 19 -3.15 12.50 15.01
C GLU A 19 -1.75 11.93 15.32
N THR A 20 -1.68 10.66 15.73
CA THR A 20 -0.42 10.02 16.08
C THR A 20 0.01 8.99 15.05
N VAL A 21 1.31 8.84 14.86
CA VAL A 21 1.90 7.89 13.91
C VAL A 21 2.32 6.63 14.67
N ASP A 22 1.72 5.48 14.35
CA ASP A 22 2.01 4.20 14.99
C ASP A 22 1.88 3.06 13.97
N ALA A 23 2.67 1.98 14.15
CA ALA A 23 2.69 0.80 13.30
C ALA A 23 1.35 0.05 13.18
N LYS A 24 0.48 0.19 14.18
CA LYS A 24 -0.85 -0.46 14.17
C LYS A 24 -1.90 0.30 13.37
N LYS A 25 -1.53 1.40 12.73
CA LYS A 25 -2.44 2.29 12.03
C LYS A 25 -2.38 2.11 10.52
N PHE A 26 -3.42 2.60 9.86
CA PHE A 26 -3.54 2.60 8.42
C PHE A 26 -3.30 4.00 7.87
N LEU A 27 -2.68 4.04 6.71
CA LEU A 27 -2.43 5.28 6.00
C LEU A 27 -3.18 5.26 4.67
N MET A 28 -3.86 6.36 4.35
CA MET A 28 -4.46 6.54 3.04
C MET A 28 -3.50 7.33 2.16
N PHE A 29 -2.92 6.64 1.17
CA PHE A 29 -2.15 7.29 0.11
C PHE A 29 -3.07 7.81 -0.97
N VAL A 30 -2.93 9.10 -1.29
CA VAL A 30 -3.61 9.74 -2.41
C VAL A 30 -2.53 10.24 -3.37
N PRO A 31 -2.24 9.50 -4.45
CA PRO A 31 -1.25 9.92 -5.43
C PRO A 31 -1.72 11.16 -6.17
N GLN A 32 -0.78 11.84 -6.83
CA GLN A 32 -1.12 12.93 -7.73
C GLN A 32 -1.98 12.45 -8.89
N ALA A 33 -2.64 13.38 -9.57
CA ALA A 33 -3.46 13.07 -10.75
C ALA A 33 -2.66 12.26 -11.77
N HIS A 34 -3.26 11.19 -12.29
CA HIS A 34 -2.68 10.25 -13.26
C HIS A 34 -1.56 9.33 -12.75
N GLN A 35 -1.17 9.39 -11.47
CA GLN A 35 -0.14 8.52 -10.89
C GLN A 35 -0.68 7.24 -10.22
N GLY A 36 -1.92 6.90 -10.46
CA GLY A 36 -2.54 5.68 -9.93
C GLY A 36 -3.75 5.93 -9.03
N LYS A 37 -4.23 4.86 -8.42
CA LYS A 37 -5.41 4.91 -7.54
C LYS A 37 -5.00 5.11 -6.09
N ALA A 38 -5.79 5.87 -5.35
CA ALA A 38 -5.62 5.98 -3.91
C ALA A 38 -5.82 4.62 -3.23
N GLU A 39 -5.03 4.32 -2.21
CA GLU A 39 -5.04 3.06 -1.50
C GLU A 39 -4.88 3.26 0.01
N ILE A 40 -5.52 2.39 0.79
CA ILE A 40 -5.34 2.34 2.24
C ILE A 40 -4.37 1.20 2.54
N VAL A 41 -3.21 1.55 3.07
CA VAL A 41 -2.12 0.62 3.37
C VAL A 41 -1.84 0.57 4.86
N SER A 42 -1.39 -0.60 5.33
CA SER A 42 -0.97 -0.78 6.72
C SER A 42 0.48 -0.34 6.89
N MET A 43 0.79 0.30 8.00
CA MET A 43 2.17 0.53 8.40
C MET A 43 2.77 -0.72 9.05
N ARG A 44 4.07 -0.90 8.89
CA ARG A 44 4.85 -2.00 9.47
C ARG A 44 6.10 -1.46 10.14
N THR A 45 6.59 -2.19 11.12
CA THR A 45 7.88 -1.91 11.77
C THR A 45 8.95 -2.84 11.23
N LEU A 46 10.14 -2.32 11.07
CA LEU A 46 11.34 -3.08 10.77
C LEU A 46 12.45 -2.61 11.71
N GLU A 47 13.12 -3.56 12.33
CA GLU A 47 14.32 -3.30 13.11
C GLU A 47 15.53 -3.44 12.20
N ILE A 48 16.29 -2.36 12.08
CA ILE A 48 17.51 -2.30 11.27
C ILE A 48 18.70 -2.12 12.19
N ALA A 49 19.75 -2.90 12.00
CA ALA A 49 21.01 -2.68 12.68
C ALA A 49 21.58 -1.33 12.22
N ASP A 50 21.78 -0.41 13.16
CA ASP A 50 22.31 0.92 12.91
C ASP A 50 23.37 1.25 13.95
N ALA A 51 24.61 1.29 13.50
CA ALA A 51 25.76 1.59 14.35
C ALA A 51 25.77 3.03 14.89
N THR A 52 24.92 3.92 14.37
CA THR A 52 24.81 5.31 14.81
C THR A 52 23.95 5.48 16.06
N VAL A 53 23.17 4.45 16.41
CA VAL A 53 22.29 4.46 17.58
C VAL A 53 22.92 3.68 18.73
N PRO A 54 22.92 4.19 19.98
CA PRO A 54 23.51 3.51 21.13
C PRO A 54 23.00 2.09 21.39
N SER A 55 21.74 1.82 21.00
CA SER A 55 21.12 0.49 21.09
C SER A 55 21.56 -0.47 19.98
N GLY A 56 22.29 0.01 18.97
CA GLY A 56 22.67 -0.78 17.79
C GLY A 56 21.50 -1.15 16.86
N VAL A 57 20.27 -0.80 17.23
CA VAL A 57 19.04 -1.14 16.48
C VAL A 57 18.18 0.10 16.35
N ARG A 58 17.80 0.43 15.12
CA ARG A 58 16.86 1.49 14.78
C ARG A 58 15.55 0.87 14.34
N THR A 59 14.45 1.26 14.94
CA THR A 59 13.11 0.88 14.49
C THR A 59 12.67 1.83 13.37
N MET A 60 12.46 1.28 12.19
CA MET A 60 11.95 2.01 11.03
C MET A 60 10.48 1.67 10.83
N LEU A 61 9.64 2.71 10.74
CA LEU A 61 8.27 2.58 10.27
C LEU A 61 8.27 2.63 8.74
N TRP A 62 7.64 1.67 8.10
CA TRP A 62 7.61 1.60 6.65
C TRP A 62 6.28 1.07 6.13
N THR A 63 6.03 1.33 4.87
CA THR A 63 4.89 0.80 4.13
C THR A 63 5.25 0.52 2.67
N VAL A 64 4.39 -0.22 1.98
CA VAL A 64 4.51 -0.46 0.53
C VAL A 64 3.32 0.19 -0.16
N PHE A 65 3.60 1.06 -1.11
CA PHE A 65 2.60 1.64 -1.99
C PHE A 65 3.10 1.55 -3.44
N GLN A 66 2.27 1.07 -4.35
CA GLN A 66 2.64 0.85 -5.76
C GLN A 66 3.96 0.08 -5.95
N ARG A 67 4.23 -0.90 -5.08
CA ARG A 67 5.45 -1.72 -5.04
C ARG A 67 6.72 -1.01 -4.63
N GLN A 68 6.67 0.28 -4.33
CA GLN A 68 7.76 1.03 -3.73
C GLN A 68 7.64 1.00 -2.20
N ARG A 69 8.78 0.97 -1.53
CA ARG A 69 8.85 1.09 -0.08
C ARG A 69 9.04 2.54 0.31
N PHE A 70 8.26 2.96 1.28
CA PHE A 70 8.33 4.29 1.88
C PHE A 70 8.65 4.15 3.36
N GLU A 71 9.61 4.93 3.82
CA GLU A 71 9.94 5.05 5.24
C GLU A 71 9.28 6.29 5.84
N PHE A 72 8.95 6.21 7.12
CA PHE A 72 8.43 7.33 7.90
C PHE A 72 9.52 7.82 8.82
N VAL A 73 10.01 9.02 8.54
CA VAL A 73 10.97 9.72 9.39
C VAL A 73 10.19 10.59 10.35
N VAL A 74 10.18 10.22 11.64
CA VAL A 74 9.50 11.01 12.66
C VAL A 74 10.22 12.34 12.81
N THR A 75 9.50 13.44 12.60
CA THR A 75 10.02 14.80 12.69
C THR A 75 9.65 15.47 13.99
N GLU A 76 8.50 15.12 14.57
CA GLU A 76 8.03 15.70 15.83
C GLU A 76 7.47 14.59 16.73
N THR A 77 7.87 14.61 18.00
CA THR A 77 7.35 13.72 19.04
C THR A 77 6.71 14.53 20.16
N ASP A 78 5.68 13.97 20.78
CA ASP A 78 5.08 14.53 21.99
C ASP A 78 6.01 14.37 23.21
N ALA A 79 5.67 15.04 24.31
CA ALA A 79 6.36 14.93 25.60
C ALA A 79 6.46 13.49 26.12
N ASN A 80 5.58 12.60 25.68
CA ASN A 80 5.57 11.18 26.00
C ASN A 80 6.34 10.29 24.99
N GLY A 81 7.07 10.89 24.02
CA GLY A 81 7.81 10.15 23.00
C GLY A 81 6.95 9.56 21.88
N ILE A 82 5.67 9.93 21.79
CA ILE A 82 4.77 9.46 20.74
C ILE A 82 4.96 10.32 19.50
N ALA A 83 5.14 9.69 18.35
CA ALA A 83 5.29 10.39 17.07
C ALA A 83 3.98 11.10 16.68
N ILE A 84 4.03 12.43 16.53
CA ILE A 84 2.91 13.25 16.10
C ILE A 84 3.01 13.51 14.60
N LYS A 85 4.22 13.77 14.12
CA LYS A 85 4.45 14.10 12.71
C LYS A 85 5.59 13.27 12.16
N ALA A 86 5.37 12.73 10.98
CA ALA A 86 6.39 12.00 10.24
C ALA A 86 6.39 12.45 8.77
N GLU A 87 7.58 12.59 8.22
CA GLU A 87 7.78 12.80 6.79
C GLU A 87 7.88 11.45 6.11
N VAL A 88 7.18 11.32 4.99
CA VAL A 88 7.21 10.10 4.17
C VAL A 88 8.30 10.27 3.13
N ARG A 89 9.28 9.37 3.14
CA ARG A 89 10.37 9.35 2.17
C ARG A 89 10.40 8.01 1.44
N GLU A 90 10.72 8.04 0.18
CA GLU A 90 11.01 6.81 -0.56
C GLU A 90 12.31 6.21 -0.04
N VAL A 91 12.33 4.88 0.18
CA VAL A 91 13.56 4.18 0.53
C VAL A 91 14.49 4.20 -0.66
N ALA A 92 15.54 5.03 -0.57
CA ALA A 92 16.51 5.18 -1.65
C ALA A 92 17.20 3.84 -1.94
N THR A 93 16.99 3.32 -3.15
CA THR A 93 17.72 2.16 -3.67
C THR A 93 19.09 2.61 -4.17
N PRO A 94 20.13 1.77 -4.10
CA PRO A 94 21.49 2.15 -4.48
C PRO A 94 21.68 2.18 -6.01
N VAL A 95 20.72 2.76 -6.75
CA VAL A 95 20.79 2.89 -8.23
C VAL A 95 21.51 4.15 -8.69
N SER A 96 21.76 5.09 -7.78
CA SER A 96 22.41 6.38 -8.07
C SER A 96 23.91 6.37 -7.81
N MET A 97 24.53 5.20 -7.58
CA MET A 97 25.97 5.10 -7.41
C MET A 97 26.70 5.45 -8.71
N PRO A 98 27.87 6.11 -8.64
CA PRO A 98 28.66 6.37 -9.83
C PRO A 98 29.11 5.05 -10.47
N LEU A 99 29.16 5.01 -11.81
CA LEU A 99 29.51 3.81 -12.58
C LEU A 99 30.83 3.16 -12.14
N ARG A 100 31.77 3.96 -11.66
CA ARG A 100 33.03 3.50 -11.09
C ARG A 100 32.87 2.54 -9.92
N GLU A 101 31.83 2.71 -9.11
CA GLU A 101 31.57 1.81 -7.98
C GLU A 101 30.96 0.49 -8.42
N TYR A 102 30.12 0.50 -9.45
CA TYR A 102 29.60 -0.73 -10.05
C TYR A 102 30.70 -1.52 -10.79
N ALA A 103 31.69 -0.83 -11.36
CA ALA A 103 32.78 -1.44 -12.09
C ALA A 103 33.86 -2.07 -11.19
N LYS A 104 33.82 -1.87 -9.86
CA LYS A 104 34.75 -2.52 -8.94
C LYS A 104 34.53 -4.04 -8.98
N PRO A 105 35.58 -4.85 -9.17
CA PRO A 105 35.44 -6.30 -9.12
C PRO A 105 34.96 -6.71 -7.74
N SER A 106 33.75 -7.20 -7.67
CA SER A 106 33.13 -7.64 -6.44
C SER A 106 32.87 -9.15 -6.52
N ARG A 107 33.22 -9.86 -5.45
CA ARG A 107 32.92 -11.29 -5.30
C ARG A 107 31.43 -11.53 -4.96
N GLY A 108 30.58 -10.52 -5.14
CA GLY A 108 29.20 -10.52 -4.69
C GLY A 108 29.05 -10.04 -3.24
N LEU A 109 27.84 -10.15 -2.72
CA LEU A 109 27.51 -9.76 -1.35
C LEU A 109 27.78 -10.93 -0.39
N SER A 110 28.24 -10.61 0.81
CA SER A 110 28.32 -11.62 1.89
C SER A 110 26.91 -12.03 2.35
N PRO A 111 26.72 -13.20 2.97
CA PRO A 111 25.41 -13.62 3.47
C PRO A 111 24.74 -12.59 4.39
N SER A 112 25.50 -11.95 5.27
CA SER A 112 24.99 -10.90 6.16
C SER A 112 24.57 -9.64 5.41
N GLN A 113 25.29 -9.27 4.34
CA GLN A 113 24.90 -8.15 3.48
C GLN A 113 23.64 -8.48 2.67
N VAL A 114 23.47 -9.72 2.22
CA VAL A 114 22.25 -10.17 1.55
C VAL A 114 21.06 -10.07 2.50
N GLU A 115 21.19 -10.56 3.71
CA GLU A 115 20.11 -10.51 4.71
C GLU A 115 19.72 -9.08 5.07
N SER A 116 20.69 -8.20 5.31
CA SER A 116 20.43 -6.78 5.59
C SER A 116 19.81 -6.06 4.39
N SER A 117 20.24 -6.38 3.17
CA SER A 117 19.67 -5.80 1.95
C SER A 117 18.27 -6.30 1.70
N THR A 118 17.99 -7.60 1.89
CA THR A 118 16.68 -8.20 1.74
C THR A 118 15.69 -7.63 2.77
N SER A 119 16.12 -7.44 4.01
CA SER A 119 15.28 -6.82 5.03
C SER A 119 14.95 -5.36 4.69
N ARG A 120 15.93 -4.59 4.20
CA ARG A 120 15.76 -3.17 3.86
C ARG A 120 14.97 -2.95 2.57
N TYR A 121 15.32 -3.65 1.49
CA TYR A 121 14.77 -3.42 0.15
C TYR A 121 13.69 -4.44 -0.23
N GLY A 122 13.65 -5.59 0.41
CA GLY A 122 12.79 -6.73 0.06
C GLY A 122 13.45 -7.67 -0.93
N ASP A 123 12.71 -8.72 -1.27
CA ASP A 123 13.14 -9.67 -2.29
C ASP A 123 13.21 -8.99 -3.65
N ASN A 124 14.26 -9.25 -4.42
CA ASN A 124 14.33 -8.84 -5.82
C ASN A 124 13.44 -9.75 -6.69
N SER A 125 12.16 -9.79 -6.37
CA SER A 125 11.17 -10.60 -7.08
C SER A 125 9.93 -9.78 -7.42
N LEU A 126 9.54 -9.78 -8.68
CA LEU A 126 8.32 -9.15 -9.15
C LEU A 126 7.14 -10.14 -9.02
N LYS A 127 6.49 -10.16 -7.85
CA LYS A 127 5.27 -10.94 -7.64
C LYS A 127 4.07 -10.14 -8.14
N VAL A 128 3.45 -10.56 -9.23
CA VAL A 128 2.20 -9.98 -9.72
C VAL A 128 1.05 -10.74 -9.06
N PRO A 129 0.30 -10.12 -8.11
CA PRO A 129 -0.86 -10.78 -7.53
C PRO A 129 -1.94 -10.90 -8.61
N LEU A 130 -2.28 -12.12 -8.98
CA LEU A 130 -3.43 -12.37 -9.83
C LEU A 130 -4.70 -12.31 -8.97
N PRO A 131 -5.72 -11.53 -9.35
CA PRO A 131 -6.97 -11.50 -8.62
C PRO A 131 -7.63 -12.88 -8.71
N THR A 132 -8.23 -13.34 -7.62
CA THR A 132 -9.05 -14.54 -7.64
C THR A 132 -10.31 -14.30 -8.46
N PHE A 133 -10.87 -15.36 -9.06
CA PHE A 133 -12.11 -15.26 -9.84
C PHE A 133 -13.20 -14.46 -9.09
N TRP A 134 -13.43 -14.76 -7.83
CA TRP A 134 -14.45 -14.07 -7.03
C TRP A 134 -14.17 -12.59 -6.82
N THR A 135 -12.91 -12.20 -6.71
CA THR A 135 -12.54 -10.78 -6.61
C THR A 135 -12.85 -10.04 -7.90
N ALA A 136 -12.41 -10.59 -9.04
CA ALA A 136 -12.68 -10.02 -10.36
C ALA A 136 -14.19 -10.00 -10.67
N TYR A 137 -14.91 -11.07 -10.33
CA TYR A 137 -16.36 -11.16 -10.52
C TYR A 137 -17.13 -10.10 -9.71
N LYS A 138 -16.76 -9.90 -8.43
CA LYS A 138 -17.35 -8.84 -7.60
C LYS A 138 -17.10 -7.44 -8.17
N GLU A 139 -15.90 -7.18 -8.67
CA GLU A 139 -15.58 -5.89 -9.30
C GLU A 139 -16.47 -5.63 -10.52
N GLN A 140 -16.71 -6.64 -11.35
CA GLN A 140 -17.59 -6.54 -12.51
C GLN A 140 -19.08 -6.37 -12.11
N LEU A 141 -19.56 -7.13 -11.12
CA LEU A 141 -20.91 -7.00 -10.62
C LEU A 141 -21.22 -5.63 -10.00
N MET A 142 -20.22 -4.99 -9.39
CA MET A 142 -20.33 -3.66 -8.80
C MET A 142 -20.18 -2.53 -9.82
N GLY A 143 -19.92 -2.86 -11.08
CA GLY A 143 -19.91 -1.87 -12.16
C GLY A 143 -21.25 -1.18 -12.32
N PRO A 144 -21.29 0.15 -12.60
CA PRO A 144 -22.53 0.91 -12.70
C PRO A 144 -23.49 0.36 -13.78
N VAL A 145 -22.95 -0.15 -14.88
CA VAL A 145 -23.73 -0.76 -15.96
C VAL A 145 -24.39 -2.05 -15.50
N THR A 146 -23.67 -2.93 -14.82
CA THR A 146 -24.20 -4.20 -14.32
C THR A 146 -25.28 -3.98 -13.26
N VAL A 147 -25.06 -3.03 -12.36
CA VAL A 147 -26.06 -2.64 -11.35
C VAL A 147 -27.34 -2.13 -12.00
N PHE A 148 -27.20 -1.30 -13.04
CA PHE A 148 -28.34 -0.82 -13.80
C PHE A 148 -29.07 -1.97 -14.53
N GLN A 149 -28.35 -2.90 -15.14
CA GLN A 149 -28.94 -4.09 -15.78
C GLN A 149 -29.70 -4.97 -14.79
N ILE A 150 -29.14 -5.24 -13.61
CA ILE A 150 -29.82 -6.00 -12.56
C ILE A 150 -31.10 -5.27 -12.14
N PHE A 151 -31.05 -3.97 -11.96
CA PHE A 151 -32.20 -3.18 -11.59
C PHE A 151 -33.31 -3.21 -12.65
N THR A 152 -32.99 -3.02 -13.93
CA THR A 152 -33.95 -3.09 -15.04
C THR A 152 -34.54 -4.49 -15.20
N THR A 153 -33.72 -5.54 -15.03
CA THR A 153 -34.20 -6.93 -15.08
C THR A 153 -35.21 -7.21 -13.95
N LEU A 154 -34.93 -6.71 -12.73
CA LEU A 154 -35.84 -6.82 -11.61
C LEU A 154 -37.18 -6.08 -11.88
N LEU A 155 -37.11 -4.89 -12.47
CA LEU A 155 -38.32 -4.15 -12.87
C LEU A 155 -39.15 -4.94 -13.90
N TRP A 156 -38.54 -5.54 -14.90
CA TRP A 156 -39.24 -6.35 -15.88
C TRP A 156 -39.85 -7.62 -15.29
N LEU A 157 -39.22 -8.22 -14.28
CA LEU A 157 -39.80 -9.35 -13.54
C LEU A 157 -41.05 -8.93 -12.77
N LEU A 158 -41.08 -7.71 -12.22
CA LEU A 158 -42.24 -7.17 -11.48
C LEU A 158 -43.41 -6.78 -12.38
N ASP A 159 -43.14 -6.38 -13.63
CA ASP A 159 -44.09 -5.84 -14.61
C ASP A 159 -44.62 -6.92 -15.57
N GLU A 160 -44.67 -8.20 -15.16
CA GLU A 160 -45.14 -9.37 -15.93
C GLU A 160 -44.36 -9.69 -17.22
N TYR A 161 -43.31 -8.91 -17.57
CA TYR A 161 -42.44 -9.14 -18.72
C TYR A 161 -41.31 -10.13 -18.42
N TRP A 162 -41.56 -11.10 -17.54
CA TRP A 162 -40.56 -12.08 -17.11
C TRP A 162 -39.89 -12.87 -18.28
N LYS A 163 -40.60 -13.03 -19.41
CA LYS A 163 -40.06 -13.69 -20.59
C LYS A 163 -38.84 -12.97 -21.18
N TYR A 164 -38.87 -11.64 -21.14
CA TYR A 164 -37.74 -10.82 -21.62
C TYR A 164 -36.59 -10.70 -20.61
N ALA A 165 -36.85 -10.98 -19.36
CA ALA A 165 -35.83 -11.00 -18.33
C ALA A 165 -35.00 -12.31 -18.34
N LEU A 166 -35.54 -13.38 -18.95
CA LEU A 166 -34.89 -14.70 -19.05
C LEU A 166 -34.02 -14.86 -20.30
N PHE A 167 -34.18 -14.02 -21.32
CA PHE A 167 -33.38 -13.99 -22.55
C PHE A 167 -32.39 -12.83 -22.51
#